data_d5b4e437909a530d4f388ba5c5603baf
#
_entry.id   d5b4e437909a530d4f388ba5c5603baf
#
_cell.length_a   1.000
_cell.length_b   1.000
_cell.length_c   1.000
_cell.angle_alpha   90.00
_cell.angle_beta   90.00
_cell.angle_gamma   90.00
#
_symmetry.space_group_name_H-M   'P 1'
#
loop_
_entity.id
_entity.type
_entity.pdbx_description
1 polymer ?
#
loop_
_entity_poly.entity_id
_entity_poly.type
_entity_poly.pdbx_seq_one_letter_code
_entity_poly.pdbx_strand_id
1 'polypeptide(L)'
;MKRLIALCLTAACLISLVGCAGDTNMDEKKPNNTASAYALALASYPEMAPYPNEMEYFDEKTGEFDSDSFDVVYDAWKEDRNAQRNQPEGYADGLEPFFASSIREFLSNSNGANKVYSPINVYMALAMLAEVTDGESRQQILTLLGSENIEALRSQAASVWNANYSNDGAVTSILANSLWLNESVNFNQATMDSLAKNYYASSFRGEMGSE
;
A
#
# COMPACT_ATOMS: atom_id res chain seq x y z
N MET A 1 -31.75 -7.40 -42.76
CA MET A 1 -31.66 -7.33 -41.28
C MET A 1 -30.32 -7.89 -40.70
N LYS A 2 -29.91 -9.09 -41.05
CA LYS A 2 -28.63 -9.67 -40.48
C LYS A 2 -27.37 -8.88 -40.81
N ARG A 3 -27.25 -8.20 -41.96
CA ARG A 3 -26.09 -7.38 -42.35
C ARG A 3 -26.05 -6.01 -41.67
N LEU A 4 -27.19 -5.45 -41.29
CA LEU A 4 -27.29 -4.20 -40.55
C LEU A 4 -26.85 -4.38 -39.07
N ILE A 5 -27.21 -5.53 -38.47
CA ILE A 5 -26.84 -5.88 -37.09
C ILE A 5 -25.31 -6.11 -36.98
N ALA A 6 -24.72 -6.74 -38.01
CA ALA A 6 -23.25 -6.93 -38.05
C ALA A 6 -22.49 -5.59 -38.16
N LEU A 7 -23.03 -4.60 -38.92
CA LEU A 7 -22.42 -3.29 -39.07
C LEU A 7 -22.51 -2.45 -37.78
N CYS A 8 -23.61 -2.56 -37.04
CA CYS A 8 -23.77 -1.89 -35.76
C CYS A 8 -22.86 -2.48 -34.66
N LEU A 9 -22.64 -3.80 -34.67
CA LEU A 9 -21.73 -4.46 -33.72
C LEU A 9 -20.26 -4.10 -33.99
N THR A 10 -19.84 -4.00 -35.24
CA THR A 10 -18.47 -3.55 -35.59
C THR A 10 -18.25 -2.07 -35.28
N ALA A 11 -19.25 -1.20 -35.45
CA ALA A 11 -19.16 0.20 -35.06
C ALA A 11 -19.10 0.40 -33.53
N ALA A 12 -19.83 -0.42 -32.75
CA ALA A 12 -19.78 -0.39 -31.29
C ALA A 12 -18.41 -0.87 -30.74
N CYS A 13 -17.76 -1.86 -31.38
CA CYS A 13 -16.41 -2.30 -31.00
C CYS A 13 -15.31 -1.29 -31.34
N LEU A 14 -15.52 -0.45 -32.38
CA LEU A 14 -14.53 0.57 -32.76
C LEU A 14 -14.59 1.81 -31.83
N ILE A 15 -15.73 2.09 -31.22
CA ILE A 15 -15.87 3.22 -30.28
C ILE A 15 -15.26 2.89 -28.91
N SER A 16 -15.18 1.61 -28.54
CA SER A 16 -14.57 1.19 -27.27
C SER A 16 -13.02 1.17 -27.28
N LEU A 17 -12.38 1.34 -28.44
CA LEU A 17 -10.91 1.39 -28.58
C LEU A 17 -10.31 2.80 -28.54
N VAL A 18 -11.14 3.85 -28.53
CA VAL A 18 -10.69 5.25 -28.45
C VAL A 18 -10.53 5.76 -27.01
N GLY A 19 -10.86 4.93 -26.01
CA GLY A 19 -10.84 5.32 -24.60
C GLY A 19 -9.50 5.15 -23.86
N CYS A 20 -8.42 4.69 -24.51
CA CYS A 20 -7.11 4.48 -23.88
C CYS A 20 -5.94 5.15 -24.59
N ALA A 21 -6.16 6.23 -25.33
CA ALA A 21 -5.09 7.16 -25.67
C ALA A 21 -5.01 8.17 -24.52
N GLY A 22 -4.40 7.76 -23.40
CA GLY A 22 -4.00 8.67 -22.34
C GLY A 22 -2.94 9.61 -22.92
N ASP A 23 -3.21 10.91 -22.82
CA ASP A 23 -2.25 11.97 -23.09
C ASP A 23 -0.97 11.71 -22.30
N THR A 24 0.13 11.48 -22.99
CA THR A 24 1.48 11.35 -22.42
C THR A 24 2.11 12.71 -22.07
N ASN A 25 1.32 13.73 -21.84
CA ASN A 25 1.73 14.93 -21.14
C ASN A 25 1.37 14.75 -19.66
N MET A 26 2.18 13.98 -18.93
CA MET A 26 2.28 14.14 -17.49
C MET A 26 3.03 15.47 -17.24
N ASP A 27 2.31 16.59 -17.36
CA ASP A 27 2.63 17.72 -16.51
C ASP A 27 2.61 17.18 -15.09
N GLU A 28 3.74 17.25 -14.38
CA GLU A 28 3.83 17.05 -12.95
C GLU A 28 2.89 18.05 -12.25
N LYS A 29 1.60 17.75 -12.30
CA LYS A 29 0.63 18.39 -11.42
C LYS A 29 1.00 17.87 -10.03
N LYS A 30 1.89 18.61 -9.34
CA LYS A 30 2.07 18.45 -7.89
C LYS A 30 0.69 18.18 -7.32
N PRO A 31 0.47 17.05 -6.63
CA PRO A 31 -0.83 16.79 -6.04
C PRO A 31 -1.18 18.03 -5.23
N ASN A 32 -2.37 18.58 -5.49
CA ASN A 32 -2.90 19.70 -4.73
C ASN A 32 -3.09 19.16 -3.31
N ASN A 33 -2.08 19.37 -2.46
CA ASN A 33 -1.91 18.68 -1.19
C ASN A 33 -2.79 19.36 -0.14
N THR A 34 -4.10 19.37 -0.40
CA THR A 34 -5.12 19.93 0.51
C THR A 34 -5.05 19.22 1.87
N ALA A 35 -4.69 17.93 1.89
CA ALA A 35 -4.53 17.17 3.13
C ALA A 35 -3.32 17.64 3.96
N SER A 36 -2.27 18.22 3.36
CA SER A 36 -1.09 18.68 4.10
C SER A 36 -1.41 19.82 5.08
N ALA A 37 -2.46 20.60 4.83
CA ALA A 37 -2.89 21.68 5.73
C ALA A 37 -3.44 21.13 7.08
N TYR A 38 -3.86 19.88 7.11
CA TYR A 38 -4.40 19.18 8.27
C TYR A 38 -3.41 18.18 8.89
N ALA A 39 -2.21 18.07 8.33
CA ALA A 39 -1.25 17.05 8.74
C ALA A 39 -0.65 17.36 10.11
N LEU A 40 -0.65 16.36 10.99
CA LEU A 40 0.06 16.35 12.28
C LEU A 40 1.43 15.68 12.12
N ALA A 41 1.48 14.58 11.38
CA ALA A 41 2.70 13.89 10.98
C ALA A 41 2.47 13.23 9.62
N LEU A 42 3.47 13.25 8.75
CA LEU A 42 3.43 12.60 7.44
C LEU A 42 4.39 11.41 7.40
N ALA A 43 3.91 10.29 6.90
CA ALA A 43 4.75 9.15 6.62
C ALA A 43 5.74 9.48 5.49
N SER A 44 6.97 8.98 5.64
CA SER A 44 7.98 9.00 4.58
C SER A 44 8.28 7.56 4.19
N TYR A 45 8.14 7.26 2.91
CA TYR A 45 8.38 5.92 2.39
C TYR A 45 9.83 5.77 1.94
N PRO A 46 10.43 4.57 2.11
CA PRO A 46 11.77 4.32 1.60
C PRO A 46 11.85 4.49 0.07
N GLU A 47 12.95 5.06 -0.40
CA GLU A 47 13.27 5.03 -1.82
C GLU A 47 13.67 3.61 -2.23
N MET A 48 13.24 3.17 -3.41
CA MET A 48 13.59 1.87 -3.96
C MET A 48 14.42 2.05 -5.23
N ALA A 49 15.27 1.06 -5.52
CA ALA A 49 15.96 1.00 -6.80
C ALA A 49 14.93 0.99 -7.95
N PRO A 50 15.03 1.93 -8.89
CA PRO A 50 14.07 2.01 -10.00
C PRO A 50 14.24 0.82 -10.94
N TYR A 51 13.11 0.31 -11.45
CA TYR A 51 13.12 -0.71 -12.49
C TYR A 51 13.86 -0.20 -13.73
N PRO A 52 14.76 -0.99 -14.33
CA PRO A 52 15.48 -0.58 -15.53
C PRO A 52 14.53 -0.26 -16.69
N ASN A 53 14.82 0.82 -17.39
CA ASN A 53 14.03 1.20 -18.57
C ASN A 53 14.36 0.30 -19.76
N GLU A 54 13.49 -0.66 -20.08
CA GLU A 54 13.69 -1.60 -21.19
C GLU A 54 13.91 -0.92 -22.55
N MET A 55 13.32 0.28 -22.74
CA MET A 55 13.43 1.01 -24.00
C MET A 55 14.86 1.47 -24.33
N GLU A 56 15.73 1.57 -23.33
CA GLU A 56 17.14 1.94 -23.52
C GLU A 56 17.99 0.80 -24.10
N TYR A 57 17.44 -0.40 -24.14
CA TYR A 57 18.10 -1.62 -24.63
C TYR A 57 17.57 -2.08 -25.97
N PHE A 58 16.77 -1.28 -26.66
CA PHE A 58 16.38 -1.49 -28.05
C PHE A 58 17.31 -0.71 -28.99
N ASP A 59 17.83 -1.37 -30.01
CA ASP A 59 18.54 -0.69 -31.09
C ASP A 59 17.54 0.15 -31.92
N GLU A 60 17.77 1.46 -32.00
CA GLU A 60 16.86 2.40 -32.67
C GLU A 60 16.66 2.12 -34.16
N LYS A 61 17.60 1.42 -34.82
CA LYS A 61 17.59 1.19 -36.28
C LYS A 61 17.01 -0.18 -36.62
N THR A 62 17.38 -1.21 -35.85
CA THR A 62 16.96 -2.60 -36.12
C THR A 62 15.72 -2.99 -35.32
N GLY A 63 15.44 -2.32 -34.19
CA GLY A 63 14.41 -2.68 -33.24
C GLY A 63 14.75 -3.94 -32.46
N GLU A 64 15.99 -4.43 -32.53
CA GLU A 64 16.45 -5.59 -31.78
C GLU A 64 16.67 -5.22 -30.30
N PHE A 65 16.28 -6.11 -29.40
CA PHE A 65 16.48 -5.95 -27.96
C PHE A 65 17.80 -6.59 -27.52
N ASP A 66 18.66 -5.82 -26.88
CA ASP A 66 19.91 -6.31 -26.28
C ASP A 66 19.64 -6.96 -24.92
N SER A 67 19.27 -8.23 -24.95
CA SER A 67 18.96 -9.00 -23.75
C SER A 67 20.15 -9.16 -22.83
N ASP A 68 21.37 -9.30 -23.38
CA ASP A 68 22.57 -9.56 -22.57
C ASP A 68 22.92 -8.35 -21.71
N SER A 69 22.86 -7.14 -22.29
CA SER A 69 23.06 -5.90 -21.55
C SER A 69 21.94 -5.61 -20.57
N PHE A 70 20.69 -5.89 -20.94
CA PHE A 70 19.53 -5.70 -20.05
C PHE A 70 19.59 -6.65 -18.85
N ASP A 71 19.93 -7.92 -19.03
CA ASP A 71 20.01 -8.92 -17.97
C ASP A 71 20.99 -8.52 -16.87
N VAL A 72 22.10 -7.87 -17.23
CA VAL A 72 23.08 -7.35 -16.23
C VAL A 72 22.45 -6.32 -15.30
N VAL A 73 21.73 -5.33 -15.83
CA VAL A 73 21.13 -4.26 -15.02
C VAL A 73 19.88 -4.76 -14.30
N TYR A 74 19.14 -5.68 -14.91
CA TYR A 74 17.98 -6.33 -14.30
C TYR A 74 18.38 -7.17 -13.08
N ASP A 75 19.44 -7.96 -13.18
CA ASP A 75 19.94 -8.76 -12.07
C ASP A 75 20.44 -7.88 -10.92
N ALA A 76 21.15 -6.78 -11.21
CA ALA A 76 21.57 -5.81 -10.21
C ALA A 76 20.37 -5.16 -9.50
N TRP A 77 19.38 -4.70 -10.27
CA TRP A 77 18.13 -4.15 -9.71
C TRP A 77 17.38 -5.19 -8.84
N LYS A 78 17.30 -6.44 -9.30
CA LYS A 78 16.65 -7.51 -8.56
C LYS A 78 17.34 -7.81 -7.24
N GLU A 79 18.67 -7.77 -7.21
CA GLU A 79 19.46 -7.95 -5.98
C GLU A 79 19.17 -6.81 -4.99
N ASP A 80 19.27 -5.55 -5.44
CA ASP A 80 18.95 -4.36 -4.63
C ASP A 80 17.53 -4.39 -4.09
N ARG A 81 16.55 -4.69 -4.95
CA ARG A 81 15.15 -4.82 -4.57
C ARG A 81 14.93 -5.91 -3.51
N ASN A 82 15.56 -7.06 -3.69
CA ASN A 82 15.48 -8.15 -2.72
C ASN A 82 16.11 -7.76 -1.38
N ALA A 83 17.25 -7.08 -1.39
CA ALA A 83 17.90 -6.58 -0.18
C ALA A 83 17.02 -5.58 0.58
N GLN A 84 16.37 -4.66 -0.13
CA GLN A 84 15.45 -3.66 0.46
C GLN A 84 14.21 -4.29 1.08
N ARG A 85 13.70 -5.38 0.51
CA ARG A 85 12.51 -6.10 1.00
C ARG A 85 12.81 -7.20 2.02
N ASN A 86 14.10 -7.53 2.20
CA ASN A 86 14.48 -8.55 3.16
C ASN A 86 14.17 -8.09 4.58
N GLN A 87 13.49 -8.93 5.34
CA GLN A 87 13.11 -8.66 6.73
C GLN A 87 13.81 -9.67 7.65
N PRO A 88 13.96 -9.34 8.94
CA PRO A 88 14.51 -10.29 9.91
C PRO A 88 13.75 -11.63 9.89
N GLU A 89 14.48 -12.71 10.08
CA GLU A 89 13.87 -14.04 10.21
C GLU A 89 12.82 -14.02 11.35
N GLY A 90 11.67 -14.64 11.11
CA GLY A 90 10.59 -14.68 12.08
C GLY A 90 9.74 -13.40 12.19
N TYR A 91 9.96 -12.39 11.34
CA TYR A 91 9.15 -11.15 11.40
C TYR A 91 7.64 -11.38 11.30
N ALA A 92 7.22 -12.48 10.68
CA ALA A 92 5.81 -12.85 10.51
C ALA A 92 5.32 -13.85 11.58
N ASP A 93 6.17 -14.24 12.53
CA ASP A 93 5.81 -15.21 13.55
C ASP A 93 4.68 -14.68 14.43
N GLY A 94 3.74 -15.57 14.79
CA GLY A 94 2.58 -15.21 15.60
C GLY A 94 1.43 -14.53 14.87
N LEU A 95 1.56 -14.17 13.57
CA LEU A 95 0.46 -13.56 12.81
C LEU A 95 -0.62 -14.56 12.37
N GLU A 96 -0.25 -15.82 12.18
CA GLU A 96 -1.18 -16.84 11.68
C GLU A 96 -2.45 -17.01 12.52
N PRO A 97 -2.42 -17.09 13.87
CA PRO A 97 -3.62 -17.23 14.68
C PRO A 97 -4.60 -16.06 14.47
N PHE A 98 -4.10 -14.83 14.42
CA PHE A 98 -4.92 -13.66 14.16
C PHE A 98 -5.50 -13.71 12.75
N PHE A 99 -4.71 -13.99 11.73
CA PHE A 99 -5.18 -14.05 10.33
C PHE A 99 -6.23 -15.16 10.15
N ALA A 100 -5.97 -16.36 10.65
CA ALA A 100 -6.89 -17.49 10.52
C ALA A 100 -8.24 -17.24 11.22
N SER A 101 -8.22 -16.67 12.43
CA SER A 101 -9.45 -16.38 13.18
C SER A 101 -10.23 -15.23 12.55
N SER A 102 -9.57 -14.13 12.18
CA SER A 102 -10.22 -12.96 11.61
C SER A 102 -10.79 -13.22 10.22
N ILE A 103 -10.09 -13.97 9.36
CA ILE A 103 -10.60 -14.39 8.03
C ILE A 103 -11.87 -15.22 8.22
N ARG A 104 -11.84 -16.18 9.12
CA ARG A 104 -13.00 -17.07 9.38
C ARG A 104 -14.20 -16.27 9.86
N GLU A 105 -13.99 -15.39 10.84
CA GLU A 105 -15.07 -14.59 11.42
C GLU A 105 -15.66 -13.63 10.40
N PHE A 106 -14.81 -12.89 9.66
CA PHE A 106 -15.28 -11.89 8.70
C PHE A 106 -15.97 -12.51 7.49
N LEU A 107 -15.46 -13.62 6.96
CA LEU A 107 -16.01 -14.26 5.76
C LEU A 107 -17.17 -15.21 6.08
N SER A 108 -17.41 -15.55 7.35
CA SER A 108 -18.58 -16.33 7.75
C SER A 108 -19.87 -15.54 7.45
N ASN A 109 -21.00 -16.27 7.33
CA ASN A 109 -22.33 -15.70 7.15
C ASN A 109 -22.44 -14.71 5.97
N SER A 110 -21.82 -15.03 4.83
CA SER A 110 -21.89 -14.17 3.64
C SER A 110 -23.27 -14.13 2.99
N ASN A 111 -24.16 -15.11 3.30
CA ASN A 111 -25.48 -15.25 2.72
C ASN A 111 -25.50 -15.15 1.18
N GLY A 112 -24.45 -15.64 0.52
CA GLY A 112 -24.27 -15.58 -0.92
C GLY A 112 -23.75 -14.24 -1.46
N ALA A 113 -23.46 -13.27 -0.60
CA ALA A 113 -22.83 -12.01 -1.00
C ALA A 113 -21.30 -12.16 -1.10
N ASN A 114 -20.69 -11.49 -2.08
CA ASN A 114 -19.24 -11.40 -2.18
C ASN A 114 -18.70 -10.53 -1.03
N LYS A 115 -17.71 -11.05 -0.32
CA LYS A 115 -16.98 -10.31 0.71
C LYS A 115 -15.51 -10.25 0.36
N VAL A 116 -14.89 -9.10 0.59
CA VAL A 116 -13.45 -8.89 0.46
C VAL A 116 -12.91 -8.53 1.84
N TYR A 117 -11.84 -9.18 2.24
CA TYR A 117 -11.18 -8.96 3.53
C TYR A 117 -9.67 -9.03 3.37
N SER A 118 -8.98 -8.04 3.93
CA SER A 118 -7.53 -8.02 3.99
C SER A 118 -7.08 -8.10 5.46
N PRO A 119 -6.65 -9.27 5.93
CA PRO A 119 -6.22 -9.43 7.32
C PRO A 119 -5.01 -8.57 7.66
N ILE A 120 -4.11 -8.33 6.71
CA ILE A 120 -2.93 -7.51 6.90
C ILE A 120 -3.28 -6.04 7.13
N ASN A 121 -4.26 -5.49 6.42
CA ASN A 121 -4.72 -4.12 6.63
C ASN A 121 -5.40 -3.96 7.99
N VAL A 122 -6.17 -4.95 8.42
CA VAL A 122 -6.80 -4.94 9.75
C VAL A 122 -5.75 -5.08 10.85
N TYR A 123 -4.74 -5.94 10.65
CA TYR A 123 -3.59 -6.04 11.55
C TYR A 123 -2.90 -4.67 11.73
N MET A 124 -2.56 -3.98 10.62
CA MET A 124 -1.93 -2.67 10.66
C MET A 124 -2.80 -1.62 11.37
N ALA A 125 -4.10 -1.60 11.10
CA ALA A 125 -5.04 -0.69 11.75
C ALA A 125 -5.13 -0.93 13.28
N LEU A 126 -5.18 -2.20 13.71
CA LEU A 126 -5.18 -2.56 15.12
C LEU A 126 -3.84 -2.26 15.80
N ALA A 127 -2.73 -2.46 15.10
CA ALA A 127 -1.40 -2.11 15.60
C ALA A 127 -1.28 -0.58 15.83
N MET A 128 -1.81 0.24 14.91
CA MET A 128 -1.92 1.69 15.10
C MET A 128 -2.86 2.05 16.26
N LEU A 129 -3.96 1.31 16.44
CA LEU A 129 -4.88 1.52 17.56
C LEU A 129 -4.20 1.22 18.91
N ALA A 130 -3.35 0.19 18.98
CA ALA A 130 -2.54 -0.09 20.18
C ALA A 130 -1.58 1.06 20.50
N GLU A 131 -1.05 1.74 19.47
CA GLU A 131 -0.15 2.90 19.64
C GLU A 131 -0.85 4.10 20.27
N VAL A 132 -2.11 4.36 19.89
CA VAL A 132 -2.90 5.52 20.37
C VAL A 132 -3.74 5.23 21.63
N THR A 133 -3.67 4.02 22.16
CA THR A 133 -4.34 3.61 23.42
C THR A 133 -3.31 3.31 24.51
N ASP A 134 -3.78 3.13 25.74
CA ASP A 134 -2.98 2.69 26.87
C ASP A 134 -3.75 1.72 27.81
N GLY A 135 -3.10 1.29 28.90
CA GLY A 135 -3.70 0.46 29.92
C GLY A 135 -4.29 -0.85 29.38
N GLU A 136 -5.47 -1.19 29.87
CA GLU A 136 -6.16 -2.44 29.52
C GLU A 136 -6.53 -2.51 28.02
N SER A 137 -6.92 -1.39 27.43
CA SER A 137 -7.27 -1.36 25.99
C SER A 137 -6.08 -1.76 25.13
N ARG A 138 -4.91 -1.19 25.40
CA ARG A 138 -3.67 -1.59 24.71
C ARG A 138 -3.36 -3.07 24.94
N GLN A 139 -3.47 -3.55 26.17
CA GLN A 139 -3.16 -4.93 26.50
C GLN A 139 -4.08 -5.92 25.79
N GLN A 140 -5.36 -5.61 25.64
CA GLN A 140 -6.31 -6.43 24.87
C GLN A 140 -5.91 -6.52 23.40
N ILE A 141 -5.50 -5.40 22.80
CA ILE A 141 -5.06 -5.38 21.40
C ILE A 141 -3.75 -6.15 21.23
N LEU A 142 -2.77 -5.97 22.11
CA LEU A 142 -1.52 -6.71 22.07
C LEU A 142 -1.78 -8.22 22.17
N THR A 143 -2.65 -8.65 23.07
CA THR A 143 -3.04 -10.05 23.22
C THR A 143 -3.71 -10.59 21.95
N LEU A 144 -4.62 -9.81 21.35
CA LEU A 144 -5.31 -10.18 20.10
C LEU A 144 -4.34 -10.36 18.94
N LEU A 145 -3.31 -9.49 18.85
CA LEU A 145 -2.30 -9.52 17.79
C LEU A 145 -1.14 -10.49 18.10
N GLY A 146 -1.14 -11.13 19.27
CA GLY A 146 -0.08 -12.06 19.68
C GLY A 146 1.25 -11.37 19.99
N SER A 147 1.24 -10.08 20.34
CA SER A 147 2.44 -9.32 20.65
C SER A 147 2.67 -9.18 22.15
N GLU A 148 3.92 -9.30 22.59
CA GLU A 148 4.29 -9.23 24.01
C GLU A 148 4.19 -7.81 24.58
N ASN A 149 4.54 -6.81 23.76
CA ASN A 149 4.58 -5.42 24.17
C ASN A 149 4.52 -4.49 22.92
N ILE A 150 4.41 -3.19 23.17
CA ILE A 150 4.27 -2.19 22.09
C ILE A 150 5.53 -2.07 21.23
N GLU A 151 6.71 -2.29 21.78
CA GLU A 151 7.98 -2.22 21.07
C GLU A 151 8.10 -3.39 20.08
N ALA A 152 7.75 -4.60 20.50
CA ALA A 152 7.69 -5.77 19.63
C ALA A 152 6.67 -5.57 18.51
N LEU A 153 5.48 -5.03 18.84
CA LEU A 153 4.44 -4.73 17.85
C LEU A 153 4.92 -3.70 16.81
N ARG A 154 5.59 -2.62 17.23
CA ARG A 154 6.17 -1.63 16.31
C ARG A 154 7.15 -2.27 15.31
N SER A 155 8.07 -3.07 15.83
CA SER A 155 9.06 -3.76 15.01
C SER A 155 8.43 -4.71 14.00
N GLN A 156 7.45 -5.49 14.45
CA GLN A 156 6.73 -6.42 13.58
C GLN A 156 5.89 -5.68 12.53
N ALA A 157 5.15 -4.63 12.91
CA ALA A 157 4.35 -3.84 11.99
C ALA A 157 5.21 -3.17 10.91
N ALA A 158 6.37 -2.61 11.29
CA ALA A 158 7.32 -2.04 10.35
C ALA A 158 7.84 -3.09 9.37
N SER A 159 8.21 -4.28 9.85
CA SER A 159 8.68 -5.38 8.99
C SER A 159 7.58 -5.90 8.07
N VAL A 160 6.37 -6.08 8.57
CA VAL A 160 5.21 -6.47 7.76
C VAL A 160 4.94 -5.45 6.67
N TRP A 161 5.00 -4.15 7.00
CA TRP A 161 4.82 -3.10 6.02
C TRP A 161 5.92 -3.12 4.95
N ASN A 162 7.19 -3.17 5.34
CA ASN A 162 8.34 -3.18 4.42
C ASN A 162 8.34 -4.42 3.51
N ALA A 163 7.97 -5.59 4.02
CA ALA A 163 7.87 -6.82 3.22
C ALA A 163 6.85 -6.71 2.07
N ASN A 164 5.82 -5.85 2.24
CA ASN A 164 4.74 -5.64 1.27
C ASN A 164 4.90 -4.36 0.45
N TYR A 165 5.90 -3.54 0.75
CA TYR A 165 6.14 -2.30 0.05
C TYR A 165 6.88 -2.53 -1.27
N SER A 166 6.43 -1.86 -2.31
CA SER A 166 7.12 -1.68 -3.59
C SER A 166 6.76 -0.32 -4.17
N ASN A 167 7.74 0.38 -4.68
CA ASN A 167 7.57 1.61 -5.46
C ASN A 167 8.82 1.81 -6.32
N ASP A 168 9.00 0.93 -7.30
CA ASP A 168 10.20 0.83 -8.13
C ASP A 168 9.99 1.35 -9.56
N GLY A 169 8.85 1.97 -9.84
CA GLY A 169 8.47 2.47 -11.15
C GLY A 169 7.75 1.44 -12.03
N ALA A 170 8.02 0.15 -11.87
CA ALA A 170 7.27 -0.93 -12.55
C ALA A 170 6.07 -1.37 -11.72
N VAL A 171 6.23 -1.41 -10.39
CA VAL A 171 5.18 -1.84 -9.45
C VAL A 171 5.05 -0.83 -8.32
N THR A 172 3.81 -0.45 -8.01
CA THR A 172 3.47 0.28 -6.79
C THR A 172 2.58 -0.58 -5.91
N SER A 173 3.06 -0.91 -4.71
CA SER A 173 2.32 -1.64 -3.68
C SER A 173 2.56 -0.98 -2.33
N ILE A 174 1.54 -0.37 -1.76
CA ILE A 174 1.64 0.40 -0.51
C ILE A 174 0.50 -0.01 0.41
N LEU A 175 0.82 -0.48 1.62
CA LEU A 175 -0.15 -0.60 2.71
C LEU A 175 -0.41 0.81 3.28
N ALA A 176 -1.24 1.58 2.59
CA ALA A 176 -1.52 2.96 2.96
C ALA A 176 -2.46 3.02 4.17
N ASN A 177 -1.99 3.66 5.24
CA ASN A 177 -2.74 3.86 6.48
C ASN A 177 -2.76 5.33 6.86
N SER A 178 -3.82 5.76 7.53
CA SER A 178 -3.91 7.11 8.08
C SER A 178 -4.77 7.16 9.34
N LEU A 179 -4.43 8.09 10.24
CA LEU A 179 -5.22 8.43 11.42
C LEU A 179 -5.83 9.81 11.23
N TRP A 180 -7.13 9.91 11.45
CA TRP A 180 -7.85 11.18 11.38
C TRP A 180 -8.45 11.50 12.74
N LEU A 181 -8.08 12.65 13.29
CA LEU A 181 -8.57 13.14 14.58
C LEU A 181 -9.51 14.32 14.39
N ASN A 182 -10.61 14.32 15.16
CA ASN A 182 -11.45 15.50 15.25
C ASN A 182 -10.67 16.65 15.94
N GLU A 183 -10.95 17.89 15.57
CA GLU A 183 -10.31 19.08 16.15
C GLU A 183 -10.40 19.17 17.68
N SER A 184 -11.48 18.63 18.26
CA SER A 184 -11.68 18.62 19.72
C SER A 184 -10.82 17.59 20.46
N VAL A 185 -10.17 16.66 19.75
CA VAL A 185 -9.37 15.60 20.37
C VAL A 185 -7.96 16.10 20.64
N ASN A 186 -7.50 15.97 21.88
CA ASN A 186 -6.10 16.19 22.22
C ASN A 186 -5.25 15.01 21.76
N PHE A 187 -4.04 15.28 21.34
CA PHE A 187 -3.10 14.26 20.88
C PHE A 187 -1.70 14.51 21.44
N ASN A 188 -0.89 13.46 21.44
CA ASN A 188 0.52 13.54 21.76
C ASN A 188 1.33 13.50 20.46
N GLN A 189 2.16 14.52 20.20
CA GLN A 189 2.96 14.61 18.99
C GLN A 189 3.90 13.40 18.83
N ALA A 190 4.51 12.92 19.91
CA ALA A 190 5.38 11.75 19.85
C ALA A 190 4.65 10.48 19.40
N THR A 191 3.34 10.35 19.70
CA THR A 191 2.52 9.25 19.20
C THR A 191 2.27 9.41 17.69
N MET A 192 2.00 10.61 17.20
CA MET A 192 1.82 10.87 15.76
C MET A 192 3.12 10.58 15.00
N ASP A 193 4.25 11.00 15.54
CA ASP A 193 5.58 10.73 14.96
C ASP A 193 5.89 9.21 14.96
N SER A 194 5.46 8.49 16.00
CA SER A 194 5.58 7.03 16.07
C SER A 194 4.75 6.33 14.99
N LEU A 195 3.51 6.80 14.74
CA LEU A 195 2.67 6.28 13.66
C LEU A 195 3.34 6.48 12.30
N ALA A 196 3.88 7.67 12.05
CA ALA A 196 4.56 7.97 10.79
C ALA A 196 5.82 7.12 10.59
N LYS A 197 6.62 6.91 11.64
CA LYS A 197 7.91 6.23 11.58
C LYS A 197 7.78 4.70 11.55
N ASN A 198 6.91 4.13 12.39
CA ASN A 198 6.90 2.68 12.64
C ASN A 198 5.77 1.97 11.90
N TYR A 199 4.71 2.69 11.48
CA TYR A 199 3.55 2.14 10.78
C TYR A 199 3.38 2.73 9.39
N TYR A 200 4.26 3.65 8.98
CA TYR A 200 4.19 4.37 7.72
C TYR A 200 2.80 4.99 7.48
N ALA A 201 2.22 5.52 8.56
CA ALA A 201 0.87 6.07 8.59
C ALA A 201 0.90 7.57 8.83
N SER A 202 0.27 8.34 7.94
CA SER A 202 0.11 9.78 8.14
C SER A 202 -1.03 10.07 9.10
N SER A 203 -0.88 11.14 9.90
CA SER A 203 -1.89 11.59 10.87
C SER A 203 -2.38 12.98 10.52
N PHE A 204 -3.69 13.18 10.62
CA PHE A 204 -4.37 14.42 10.25
C PHE A 204 -5.35 14.84 11.34
N ARG A 205 -5.65 16.14 11.41
CA ARG A 205 -6.63 16.71 12.32
C ARG A 205 -7.51 17.70 11.59
N GLY A 206 -8.82 17.58 11.73
CA GLY A 206 -9.78 18.46 11.08
C GLY A 206 -11.17 18.35 11.69
N GLU A 207 -12.07 19.20 11.24
CA GLU A 207 -13.48 19.11 11.61
C GLU A 207 -14.10 17.87 10.97
N MET A 208 -14.61 16.97 11.80
CA MET A 208 -15.25 15.75 11.37
C MET A 208 -16.75 15.82 11.61
N GLY A 209 -17.55 15.47 10.58
CA GLY A 209 -19.01 15.41 10.68
C GLY A 209 -19.72 16.71 10.31
N SER A 210 -19.06 17.67 9.67
CA SER A 210 -19.72 18.71 8.89
C SER A 210 -20.12 18.17 7.53
N GLU A 211 -21.41 18.25 7.18
CA GLU A 211 -21.92 18.00 5.83
C GLU A 211 -21.50 19.10 4.85
#